data_ab0459fae0d1b669a2b7a3b0d6902d49
#
_entry.id   ab0459fae0d1b669a2b7a3b0d6902d49
#
_cell.length_a   1.000
_cell.length_b   1.000
_cell.length_c   1.000
_cell.angle_alpha   90.00
_cell.angle_beta   90.00
_cell.angle_gamma   90.00
#
_symmetry.space_group_name_H-M   'P 1'
#
loop_
_entity.id
_entity.type
_entity.pdbx_description
1 polymer ?
#
loop_
_entity_poly.entity_id
_entity_poly.type
_entity_poly.pdbx_seq_one_letter_code
_entity_poly.pdbx_strand_id
1 'polypeptide(L)'
;YGEYLVNAQGEDVVAGIRNTLPIMQLKQDMPEAFNQFLDIVTKLENHFQDMQDVEFTIERKKLWMLQTRNGKRTARAAIKMAVDMAGEGLITKKQAIGRVTPEQVDQLLHPQFSAEIKKSASKEGRKLVSKAVNASPGAAVGMAVFDADTAAEWGKAGKAVIMVRPETKPDDVHGMIAAKGILTSRGGATSHAAVVARQFGTPAVCGAEELAIDVDHRIFQVHIDDKLIEVREGEWISLDGGTGEVFLGQLPTQDPDFDNEVELNTLLKWADEVRKLGVWANADYPKDAVRARRYGAEGIGLCRTEHMFFEEERLPIVQEMIMATSKARRLSALERLLPVQRGDFEGIFRAMDGNPVI
;
A
#
# COMPACT_ATOMS: atom_id res chain seq x y z
N TYR A 1 -21.40 -5.85 9.87
CA TYR A 1 -22.00 -5.89 8.53
C TYR A 1 -22.65 -7.26 8.32
N GLY A 2 -23.81 -7.29 7.66
CA GLY A 2 -24.50 -8.53 7.30
C GLY A 2 -25.70 -8.25 6.41
N GLU A 3 -26.12 -9.27 5.70
CA GLU A 3 -27.23 -9.21 4.74
C GLU A 3 -28.10 -10.46 4.89
N TYR A 4 -29.37 -10.36 4.57
CA TYR A 4 -30.27 -11.50 4.49
C TYR A 4 -31.23 -11.37 3.31
N LEU A 5 -31.83 -12.46 2.91
CA LEU A 5 -32.80 -12.52 1.81
C LEU A 5 -33.97 -13.43 2.19
N VAL A 6 -35.19 -12.97 1.93
CA VAL A 6 -36.42 -13.71 2.26
C VAL A 6 -36.79 -14.65 1.11
N ASN A 7 -37.23 -15.87 1.42
CA ASN A 7 -37.63 -16.90 0.47
C ASN A 7 -36.55 -17.12 -0.63
N ALA A 8 -35.33 -17.39 -0.20
CA ALA A 8 -34.18 -17.58 -1.06
C ALA A 8 -33.31 -18.74 -0.59
N GLN A 9 -32.48 -19.23 -1.48
CA GLN A 9 -31.40 -20.16 -1.16
C GLN A 9 -30.11 -19.39 -0.93
N GLY A 10 -29.14 -19.99 -0.21
CA GLY A 10 -27.84 -19.35 0.06
C GLY A 10 -27.09 -18.92 -1.22
N GLU A 11 -27.26 -19.67 -2.29
CA GLU A 11 -26.69 -19.38 -3.60
C GLU A 11 -27.22 -18.06 -4.19
N ASP A 12 -28.49 -17.70 -3.94
CA ASP A 12 -29.08 -16.44 -4.43
C ASP A 12 -28.40 -15.22 -3.79
N VAL A 13 -27.97 -15.35 -2.53
CA VAL A 13 -27.26 -14.29 -1.80
C VAL A 13 -25.86 -14.13 -2.35
N VAL A 14 -25.12 -15.24 -2.51
CA VAL A 14 -23.71 -15.24 -2.95
C VAL A 14 -23.59 -14.85 -4.42
N ALA A 15 -24.49 -15.31 -5.27
CA ALA A 15 -24.48 -15.00 -6.72
C ALA A 15 -24.94 -13.56 -7.03
N GLY A 16 -25.52 -12.85 -6.06
CA GLY A 16 -25.98 -11.46 -6.26
C GLY A 16 -27.13 -11.33 -7.25
N ILE A 17 -27.88 -12.41 -7.49
CA ILE A 17 -28.99 -12.45 -8.48
C ILE A 17 -30.20 -11.63 -7.98
N ARG A 18 -30.35 -11.49 -6.66
CA ARG A 18 -31.44 -10.78 -6.00
C ARG A 18 -30.85 -9.73 -5.03
N ASN A 19 -31.57 -8.61 -4.87
CA ASN A 19 -31.19 -7.58 -3.91
C ASN A 19 -31.36 -8.08 -2.48
N THR A 20 -30.32 -8.05 -1.69
CA THR A 20 -30.30 -8.40 -0.28
C THR A 20 -30.79 -7.24 0.59
N LEU A 21 -31.22 -7.55 1.80
CA LEU A 21 -31.60 -6.59 2.84
C LEU A 21 -30.49 -6.51 3.91
N PRO A 22 -30.19 -5.31 4.44
CA PRO A 22 -29.22 -5.17 5.52
C PRO A 22 -29.68 -5.96 6.77
N ILE A 23 -28.76 -6.62 7.47
CA ILE A 23 -29.06 -7.43 8.65
C ILE A 23 -29.82 -6.64 9.76
N MET A 24 -29.59 -5.33 9.84
CA MET A 24 -30.29 -4.48 10.80
C MET A 24 -31.81 -4.37 10.51
N GLN A 25 -32.24 -4.58 9.26
CA GLN A 25 -33.64 -4.63 8.89
C GLN A 25 -34.34 -5.85 9.53
N LEU A 26 -33.61 -6.94 9.78
CA LEU A 26 -34.13 -8.13 10.43
C LEU A 26 -34.70 -7.84 11.85
N LYS A 27 -34.18 -6.78 12.50
CA LYS A 27 -34.71 -6.32 13.80
C LYS A 27 -36.17 -5.90 13.70
N GLN A 28 -36.58 -5.33 12.57
CA GLN A 28 -37.94 -4.88 12.33
C GLN A 28 -38.81 -6.02 11.77
N ASP A 29 -38.25 -6.80 10.83
CA ASP A 29 -39.00 -7.83 10.11
C ASP A 29 -39.22 -9.10 10.95
N MET A 30 -38.22 -9.52 11.75
CA MET A 30 -38.22 -10.72 12.58
C MET A 30 -37.46 -10.48 13.88
N PRO A 31 -38.00 -9.72 14.87
CA PRO A 31 -37.28 -9.33 16.08
C PRO A 31 -36.85 -10.51 16.94
N GLU A 32 -37.62 -11.58 17.00
CA GLU A 32 -37.25 -12.79 17.74
C GLU A 32 -36.01 -13.49 17.13
N ALA A 33 -35.96 -13.61 15.79
CA ALA A 33 -34.84 -14.21 15.12
C ALA A 33 -33.59 -13.29 15.20
N PHE A 34 -33.78 -11.96 15.14
CA PHE A 34 -32.68 -11.00 15.32
C PHE A 34 -32.06 -11.12 16.74
N ASN A 35 -32.85 -11.26 17.77
CA ASN A 35 -32.34 -11.49 19.14
C ASN A 35 -31.58 -12.82 19.26
N GLN A 36 -32.09 -13.90 18.66
CA GLN A 36 -31.36 -15.18 18.59
C GLN A 36 -30.02 -15.02 17.85
N PHE A 37 -30.00 -14.24 16.74
CA PHE A 37 -28.80 -13.94 16.01
C PHE A 37 -27.76 -13.21 16.87
N LEU A 38 -28.16 -12.15 17.59
CA LEU A 38 -27.28 -11.41 18.49
C LEU A 38 -26.69 -12.28 19.59
N ASP A 39 -27.54 -13.12 20.24
CA ASP A 39 -27.08 -14.04 21.28
C ASP A 39 -26.02 -15.01 20.75
N ILE A 40 -26.23 -15.56 19.56
CA ILE A 40 -25.31 -16.51 18.95
C ILE A 40 -23.99 -15.84 18.54
N VAL A 41 -24.04 -14.70 17.83
CA VAL A 41 -22.80 -14.01 17.40
C VAL A 41 -21.99 -13.54 18.59
N THR A 42 -22.64 -13.07 19.67
CA THR A 42 -21.95 -12.70 20.90
C THR A 42 -21.27 -13.92 21.56
N LYS A 43 -21.92 -15.09 21.59
CA LYS A 43 -21.30 -16.32 22.08
C LYS A 43 -20.11 -16.76 21.26
N LEU A 44 -20.22 -16.69 19.93
CA LEU A 44 -19.14 -17.05 19.00
C LEU A 44 -17.96 -16.12 19.17
N GLU A 45 -18.19 -14.81 19.20
CA GLU A 45 -17.15 -13.81 19.37
C GLU A 45 -16.40 -13.97 20.71
N ASN A 46 -17.13 -14.17 21.80
CA ASN A 46 -16.54 -14.45 23.12
C ASN A 46 -15.76 -15.78 23.14
N HIS A 47 -16.25 -16.81 22.46
CA HIS A 47 -15.60 -18.13 22.43
C HIS A 47 -14.31 -18.11 21.62
N PHE A 48 -14.36 -17.55 20.39
CA PHE A 48 -13.20 -17.48 19.50
C PHE A 48 -12.29 -16.29 19.81
N GLN A 49 -12.77 -15.34 20.59
CA GLN A 49 -12.11 -14.07 20.86
C GLN A 49 -11.71 -13.35 19.57
N ASP A 50 -12.47 -13.54 18.49
CA ASP A 50 -12.22 -12.95 17.17
C ASP A 50 -13.53 -12.77 16.41
N MET A 51 -13.55 -11.84 15.45
CA MET A 51 -14.69 -11.62 14.58
C MET A 51 -14.97 -12.87 13.74
N GLN A 52 -16.24 -13.27 13.72
CA GLN A 52 -16.70 -14.44 12.99
C GLN A 52 -17.56 -14.03 11.80
N ASP A 53 -17.31 -14.66 10.69
CA ASP A 53 -18.18 -14.67 9.52
C ASP A 53 -19.17 -15.84 9.69
N VAL A 54 -20.46 -15.55 9.68
CA VAL A 54 -21.50 -16.51 9.99
C VAL A 54 -22.52 -16.64 8.87
N GLU A 55 -22.93 -17.86 8.59
CA GLU A 55 -24.03 -18.17 7.68
C GLU A 55 -25.18 -18.76 8.49
N PHE A 56 -26.40 -18.30 8.23
CA PHE A 56 -27.60 -18.73 8.94
C PHE A 56 -28.80 -18.84 8.03
N THR A 57 -29.80 -19.57 8.49
CA THR A 57 -31.15 -19.58 7.88
C THR A 57 -32.19 -19.39 8.97
N ILE A 58 -33.38 -18.90 8.56
CA ILE A 58 -34.54 -18.74 9.46
C ILE A 58 -35.69 -19.52 8.89
N GLU A 59 -36.19 -20.49 9.68
CA GLU A 59 -37.37 -21.27 9.37
C GLU A 59 -38.37 -21.19 10.54
N ARG A 60 -39.61 -20.82 10.23
CA ARG A 60 -40.69 -20.74 11.24
C ARG A 60 -40.31 -19.89 12.46
N LYS A 61 -39.70 -18.72 12.21
CA LYS A 61 -39.18 -17.76 13.21
C LYS A 61 -38.03 -18.26 14.06
N LYS A 62 -37.47 -19.43 13.79
CA LYS A 62 -36.31 -19.98 14.47
C LYS A 62 -35.06 -19.77 13.58
N LEU A 63 -34.02 -19.24 14.18
CA LEU A 63 -32.72 -19.09 13.51
C LEU A 63 -31.92 -20.40 13.67
N TRP A 64 -31.27 -20.80 12.56
CA TRP A 64 -30.39 -21.95 12.48
C TRP A 64 -29.05 -21.50 11.96
N MET A 65 -27.99 -21.68 12.73
CA MET A 65 -26.62 -21.46 12.27
C MET A 65 -26.20 -22.59 11.35
N LEU A 66 -25.68 -22.24 10.21
CA LEU A 66 -25.21 -23.19 9.19
C LEU A 66 -23.70 -23.31 9.22
N GLN A 67 -23.00 -22.19 9.33
CA GLN A 67 -21.53 -22.15 9.33
C GLN A 67 -21.01 -20.95 10.12
N THR A 68 -19.83 -21.12 10.73
CA THR A 68 -19.00 -20.04 11.24
C THR A 68 -17.56 -20.24 10.80
N ARG A 69 -16.86 -19.15 10.52
CA ARG A 69 -15.45 -19.13 10.14
C ARG A 69 -14.81 -17.80 10.54
N ASN A 70 -13.48 -17.77 10.64
CA ASN A 70 -12.78 -16.52 10.85
C ASN A 70 -13.03 -15.57 9.66
N GLY A 71 -13.49 -14.38 9.94
CA GLY A 71 -13.83 -13.40 8.92
C GLY A 71 -12.60 -12.92 8.18
N LYS A 72 -12.65 -12.96 6.84
CA LYS A 72 -11.67 -12.29 6.00
C LYS A 72 -11.82 -10.79 6.15
N ARG A 73 -10.69 -10.08 6.24
CA ARG A 73 -10.67 -8.65 6.53
C ARG A 73 -9.58 -7.91 5.76
N THR A 74 -9.86 -6.66 5.40
CA THR A 74 -8.86 -5.74 4.86
C THR A 74 -7.90 -5.30 5.95
N ALA A 75 -6.75 -4.72 5.60
CA ALA A 75 -5.79 -4.20 6.58
C ALA A 75 -6.44 -3.20 7.55
N ARG A 76 -7.20 -2.23 7.04
CA ARG A 76 -7.95 -1.25 7.87
C ARG A 76 -8.93 -1.94 8.83
N ALA A 77 -9.68 -2.92 8.36
CA ALA A 77 -10.61 -3.68 9.19
C ALA A 77 -9.88 -4.50 10.25
N ALA A 78 -8.73 -5.10 9.94
CA ALA A 78 -7.93 -5.86 10.90
C ALA A 78 -7.46 -4.99 12.07
N ILE A 79 -6.93 -3.79 11.76
CA ILE A 79 -6.46 -2.84 12.77
C ILE A 79 -7.63 -2.34 13.62
N LYS A 80 -8.73 -1.91 12.97
CA LYS A 80 -9.92 -1.44 13.70
C LYS A 80 -10.48 -2.51 14.64
N MET A 81 -10.67 -3.74 14.16
CA MET A 81 -11.17 -4.85 14.99
C MET A 81 -10.24 -5.16 16.16
N ALA A 82 -8.92 -5.16 15.94
CA ALA A 82 -7.96 -5.41 17.02
C ALA A 82 -8.04 -4.34 18.12
N VAL A 83 -8.20 -3.09 17.73
CA VAL A 83 -8.33 -1.96 18.67
C VAL A 83 -9.66 -1.99 19.40
N ASP A 84 -10.78 -2.19 18.69
CA ASP A 84 -12.12 -2.24 19.25
C ASP A 84 -12.23 -3.39 20.27
N MET A 85 -11.82 -4.62 19.92
CA MET A 85 -11.84 -5.79 20.80
C MET A 85 -10.99 -5.59 22.07
N ALA A 86 -9.87 -4.91 21.97
CA ALA A 86 -9.08 -4.59 23.15
C ALA A 86 -9.75 -3.51 24.01
N GLY A 87 -10.40 -2.53 23.38
CA GLY A 87 -11.20 -1.52 24.06
C GLY A 87 -12.42 -2.09 24.80
N GLU A 88 -13.05 -3.11 24.23
CA GLU A 88 -14.17 -3.86 24.82
C GLU A 88 -13.72 -4.87 25.89
N GLY A 89 -12.41 -5.08 26.06
CA GLY A 89 -11.86 -6.03 27.04
C GLY A 89 -11.95 -7.50 26.62
N LEU A 90 -12.29 -7.78 25.37
CA LEU A 90 -12.38 -9.14 24.82
C LEU A 90 -10.98 -9.77 24.64
N ILE A 91 -10.00 -8.95 24.31
CA ILE A 91 -8.59 -9.32 24.19
C ILE A 91 -7.69 -8.31 24.89
N THR A 92 -6.45 -8.69 25.15
CA THR A 92 -5.45 -7.76 25.68
C THR A 92 -4.81 -6.93 24.58
N LYS A 93 -4.24 -5.75 24.90
CA LYS A 93 -3.46 -4.93 23.97
C LYS A 93 -2.36 -5.76 23.27
N LYS A 94 -1.66 -6.63 24.00
CA LYS A 94 -0.62 -7.49 23.45
C LYS A 94 -1.16 -8.49 22.43
N GLN A 95 -2.34 -9.04 22.66
CA GLN A 95 -3.03 -9.90 21.69
C GLN A 95 -3.47 -9.10 20.46
N ALA A 96 -3.98 -7.87 20.65
CA ALA A 96 -4.36 -6.98 19.57
C ALA A 96 -3.18 -6.69 18.63
N ILE A 97 -2.00 -6.35 19.18
CA ILE A 97 -0.77 -6.15 18.41
C ILE A 97 -0.39 -7.40 17.61
N GLY A 98 -0.45 -8.59 18.25
CA GLY A 98 -0.11 -9.86 17.60
C GLY A 98 -1.07 -10.32 16.49
N ARG A 99 -2.24 -9.69 16.35
CA ARG A 99 -3.23 -10.00 15.31
C ARG A 99 -3.08 -9.19 14.03
N VAL A 100 -2.36 -8.08 14.10
CA VAL A 100 -2.10 -7.22 12.96
C VAL A 100 -0.69 -7.49 12.44
N THR A 101 -0.58 -7.81 11.16
CA THR A 101 0.73 -8.07 10.55
C THR A 101 1.41 -6.78 10.12
N PRO A 102 2.76 -6.75 10.05
CA PRO A 102 3.49 -5.59 9.53
C PRO A 102 3.03 -5.18 8.12
N GLU A 103 2.70 -6.15 7.25
CA GLU A 103 2.23 -5.90 5.89
C GLU A 103 0.88 -5.18 5.88
N GLN A 104 -0.01 -5.49 6.84
CA GLN A 104 -1.28 -4.79 6.99
C GLN A 104 -1.09 -3.33 7.42
N VAL A 105 -0.10 -3.07 8.27
CA VAL A 105 0.27 -1.69 8.64
C VAL A 105 0.85 -0.97 7.42
N ASP A 106 1.78 -1.60 6.73
CA ASP A 106 2.44 -1.05 5.55
C ASP A 106 1.44 -0.65 4.45
N GLN A 107 0.42 -1.48 4.21
CA GLN A 107 -0.65 -1.15 3.25
C GLN A 107 -1.35 0.19 3.54
N LEU A 108 -1.48 0.59 4.80
CA LEU A 108 -2.12 1.87 5.15
C LEU A 108 -1.19 3.08 5.02
N LEU A 109 0.11 2.86 4.87
CA LEU A 109 1.11 3.92 4.71
C LEU A 109 1.35 4.31 3.25
N HIS A 110 0.71 3.62 2.30
CA HIS A 110 0.82 3.88 0.87
C HIS A 110 -0.48 4.47 0.30
N PRO A 111 -0.42 5.25 -0.80
CA PRO A 111 -1.60 5.66 -1.55
C PRO A 111 -2.47 4.46 -1.92
N GLN A 112 -3.78 4.63 -1.89
CA GLN A 112 -4.74 3.56 -2.15
C GLN A 112 -5.85 4.01 -3.11
N PHE A 113 -6.50 3.06 -3.75
CA PHE A 113 -7.78 3.30 -4.43
C PHE A 113 -8.93 2.93 -3.50
N SER A 114 -9.96 3.77 -3.41
CA SER A 114 -11.15 3.41 -2.64
C SER A 114 -11.90 2.23 -3.28
N ALA A 115 -12.62 1.48 -2.45
CA ALA A 115 -13.40 0.34 -2.93
C ALA A 115 -14.48 0.76 -3.93
N GLU A 116 -15.07 1.95 -3.73
CA GLU A 116 -16.09 2.52 -4.61
C GLU A 116 -15.52 2.83 -5.99
N ILE A 117 -14.32 3.45 -6.05
CA ILE A 117 -13.63 3.78 -7.31
C ILE A 117 -13.32 2.50 -8.08
N LYS A 118 -12.76 1.48 -7.42
CA LYS A 118 -12.46 0.19 -8.06
C LYS A 118 -13.72 -0.52 -8.55
N LYS A 119 -14.81 -0.48 -7.78
CA LYS A 119 -16.10 -1.05 -8.16
C LYS A 119 -16.71 -0.33 -9.37
N SER A 120 -16.63 1.00 -9.42
CA SER A 120 -17.09 1.79 -10.57
C SER A 120 -16.29 1.46 -11.83
N ALA A 121 -14.96 1.49 -11.74
CA ALA A 121 -14.06 1.14 -12.84
C ALA A 121 -14.30 -0.28 -13.37
N SER A 122 -14.57 -1.25 -12.47
CA SER A 122 -14.90 -2.62 -12.88
C SER A 122 -16.24 -2.70 -13.63
N LYS A 123 -17.27 -1.97 -13.19
CA LYS A 123 -18.54 -1.91 -13.88
C LYS A 123 -18.47 -1.24 -15.26
N GLU A 124 -17.54 -0.31 -15.42
CA GLU A 124 -17.25 0.38 -16.68
C GLU A 124 -16.38 -0.47 -17.63
N GLY A 125 -16.01 -1.69 -17.25
CA GLY A 125 -15.17 -2.57 -18.06
C GLY A 125 -13.71 -2.12 -18.12
N ARG A 126 -13.24 -1.34 -17.14
CA ARG A 126 -11.88 -0.80 -17.08
C ARG A 126 -10.90 -1.69 -16.30
N LYS A 127 -11.35 -2.75 -15.65
CA LYS A 127 -10.48 -3.69 -14.95
C LYS A 127 -9.81 -4.61 -15.97
N LEU A 128 -8.49 -4.47 -16.14
CA LEU A 128 -7.67 -5.24 -17.08
C LEU A 128 -7.18 -6.55 -16.47
N VAL A 129 -6.80 -6.54 -15.20
CA VAL A 129 -6.30 -7.71 -14.46
C VAL A 129 -7.07 -7.82 -13.16
N SER A 130 -7.63 -9.00 -12.92
CA SER A 130 -8.48 -9.24 -11.75
C SER A 130 -7.68 -9.66 -10.53
N LYS A 131 -6.58 -10.39 -10.73
CA LYS A 131 -5.74 -10.89 -9.65
C LYS A 131 -4.37 -11.35 -10.17
N ALA A 132 -3.35 -10.58 -9.86
CA ALA A 132 -1.96 -10.98 -10.04
C ALA A 132 -1.22 -10.95 -8.68
N VAL A 133 0.09 -11.16 -8.68
CA VAL A 133 0.88 -11.09 -7.46
C VAL A 133 0.99 -9.64 -7.00
N ASN A 134 0.49 -9.37 -5.81
CA ASN A 134 0.66 -8.10 -5.09
C ASN A 134 2.11 -8.00 -4.58
N ALA A 135 3.00 -7.55 -5.46
CA ALA A 135 4.44 -7.66 -5.25
C ALA A 135 5.00 -6.57 -4.32
N SER A 136 4.46 -5.35 -4.40
CA SER A 136 4.80 -4.23 -3.53
C SER A 136 3.55 -3.35 -3.34
N PRO A 137 3.18 -3.01 -2.09
CA PRO A 137 1.90 -2.34 -1.79
C PRO A 137 1.84 -0.92 -2.33
N GLY A 138 0.61 -0.40 -2.48
CA GLY A 138 0.31 0.96 -2.91
C GLY A 138 -0.42 1.04 -4.24
N ALA A 139 -1.04 2.19 -4.47
CA ALA A 139 -1.69 2.54 -5.72
C ALA A 139 -0.75 3.38 -6.58
N ALA A 140 -0.59 3.03 -7.84
CA ALA A 140 0.15 3.83 -8.80
C ALA A 140 -0.68 4.15 -10.03
N VAL A 141 -0.53 5.37 -10.54
CA VAL A 141 -1.19 5.86 -11.75
C VAL A 141 -0.12 6.47 -12.65
N GLY A 142 -0.07 6.04 -13.89
CA GLY A 142 0.92 6.54 -14.84
C GLY A 142 0.69 6.07 -16.26
N MET A 143 1.47 6.62 -17.17
CA MET A 143 1.50 6.21 -18.57
C MET A 143 2.29 4.89 -18.69
N ALA A 144 1.78 3.94 -19.45
CA ALA A 144 2.49 2.69 -19.74
C ALA A 144 3.75 2.98 -20.55
N VAL A 145 4.90 2.43 -20.12
CA VAL A 145 6.18 2.53 -20.83
C VAL A 145 6.84 1.15 -20.84
N PHE A 146 7.35 0.75 -22.01
CA PHE A 146 7.76 -0.63 -22.26
C PHE A 146 9.28 -0.86 -22.24
N ASP A 147 10.08 0.18 -22.02
CA ASP A 147 11.51 0.05 -21.81
C ASP A 147 12.02 0.94 -20.67
N ALA A 148 13.17 0.55 -20.10
CA ALA A 148 13.72 1.20 -18.92
C ALA A 148 14.29 2.60 -19.20
N ASP A 149 14.87 2.80 -20.39
CA ASP A 149 15.48 4.09 -20.78
C ASP A 149 14.38 5.15 -20.96
N THR A 150 13.30 4.81 -21.68
CA THR A 150 12.12 5.69 -21.83
C THR A 150 11.46 5.95 -20.47
N ALA A 151 11.35 4.95 -19.59
CA ALA A 151 10.81 5.15 -18.25
C ALA A 151 11.66 6.13 -17.44
N ALA A 152 12.99 6.03 -17.52
CA ALA A 152 13.91 6.94 -16.84
C ALA A 152 13.86 8.36 -17.44
N GLU A 153 13.82 8.50 -18.77
CA GLU A 153 13.71 9.78 -19.45
C GLU A 153 12.40 10.50 -19.07
N TRP A 154 11.28 9.83 -19.20
CA TRP A 154 9.98 10.42 -18.89
C TRP A 154 9.81 10.71 -17.40
N GLY A 155 10.31 9.82 -16.52
CA GLY A 155 10.31 10.04 -15.08
C GLY A 155 11.13 11.27 -14.67
N LYS A 156 12.33 11.45 -15.25
CA LYS A 156 13.16 12.66 -15.05
C LYS A 156 12.50 13.92 -15.59
N ALA A 157 11.74 13.81 -16.67
CA ALA A 157 10.92 14.90 -17.21
C ALA A 157 9.65 15.20 -16.38
N GLY A 158 9.46 14.55 -15.24
CA GLY A 158 8.34 14.75 -14.33
C GLY A 158 7.03 14.06 -14.75
N LYS A 159 7.06 13.21 -15.77
CA LYS A 159 5.87 12.43 -16.16
C LYS A 159 5.67 11.26 -15.19
N ALA A 160 4.42 10.99 -14.85
CA ALA A 160 4.07 9.78 -14.12
C ALA A 160 4.05 8.59 -15.10
N VAL A 161 4.92 7.60 -14.86
CA VAL A 161 5.06 6.42 -15.73
C VAL A 161 4.91 5.12 -14.94
N ILE A 162 4.33 4.12 -15.57
CA ILE A 162 4.33 2.73 -15.09
C ILE A 162 5.15 1.90 -16.06
N MET A 163 6.23 1.30 -15.54
CA MET A 163 7.09 0.44 -16.35
C MET A 163 6.43 -0.92 -16.55
N VAL A 164 6.20 -1.31 -17.80
CA VAL A 164 5.53 -2.54 -18.20
C VAL A 164 6.52 -3.45 -18.92
N ARG A 165 6.77 -4.63 -18.36
CA ARG A 165 7.74 -5.59 -18.93
C ARG A 165 7.19 -7.02 -18.85
N PRO A 166 7.57 -7.95 -19.73
CA PRO A 166 7.33 -9.36 -19.48
C PRO A 166 7.95 -9.83 -18.16
N GLU A 167 9.19 -9.44 -17.90
CA GLU A 167 9.99 -9.62 -16.69
C GLU A 167 11.04 -8.51 -16.61
N THR A 168 11.57 -8.19 -15.44
CA THR A 168 12.64 -7.20 -15.29
C THR A 168 13.99 -7.87 -15.11
N LYS A 169 15.05 -7.18 -15.57
CA LYS A 169 16.44 -7.57 -15.45
C LYS A 169 17.22 -6.54 -14.63
N PRO A 170 18.42 -6.85 -14.13
CA PRO A 170 19.26 -5.88 -13.42
C PRO A 170 19.50 -4.57 -14.17
N ASP A 171 19.58 -4.63 -15.50
CA ASP A 171 19.76 -3.46 -16.35
C ASP A 171 18.54 -2.53 -16.39
N ASP A 172 17.37 -3.01 -15.99
CA ASP A 172 16.12 -2.22 -15.97
C ASP A 172 15.97 -1.35 -14.70
N VAL A 173 16.86 -1.47 -13.70
CA VAL A 173 16.73 -0.85 -12.38
C VAL A 173 16.59 0.68 -12.45
N HIS A 174 17.31 1.36 -13.34
CA HIS A 174 17.22 2.81 -13.49
C HIS A 174 15.84 3.30 -13.95
N GLY A 175 15.16 2.52 -14.81
CA GLY A 175 13.77 2.78 -15.20
C GLY A 175 12.79 2.47 -14.08
N MET A 176 13.03 1.39 -13.33
CA MET A 176 12.19 1.02 -12.17
C MET A 176 12.21 2.09 -11.07
N ILE A 177 13.36 2.72 -10.81
CA ILE A 177 13.50 3.81 -9.83
C ILE A 177 12.74 5.07 -10.27
N ALA A 178 12.74 5.37 -11.55
CA ALA A 178 12.06 6.54 -12.10
C ALA A 178 10.54 6.35 -12.24
N ALA A 179 10.06 5.11 -12.27
CA ALA A 179 8.66 4.77 -12.44
C ALA A 179 7.85 4.98 -11.16
N LYS A 180 6.58 5.34 -11.31
CA LYS A 180 5.58 5.40 -10.23
C LYS A 180 5.02 4.02 -9.88
N GLY A 181 5.16 3.05 -10.77
CA GLY A 181 4.71 1.68 -10.57
C GLY A 181 5.35 0.73 -11.56
N ILE A 182 5.31 -0.57 -11.23
CA ILE A 182 5.91 -1.63 -12.03
C ILE A 182 4.85 -2.71 -12.29
N LEU A 183 4.72 -3.10 -13.56
CA LEU A 183 3.81 -4.15 -14.01
C LEU A 183 4.58 -5.19 -14.82
N THR A 184 4.48 -6.47 -14.40
CA THR A 184 5.07 -7.57 -15.18
C THR A 184 4.07 -8.67 -15.44
N SER A 185 4.12 -9.30 -16.64
CA SER A 185 3.29 -10.46 -16.94
C SER A 185 3.84 -11.74 -16.34
N ARG A 186 5.11 -11.79 -15.99
CA ARG A 186 5.78 -12.95 -15.38
C ARG A 186 6.41 -12.57 -14.04
N GLY A 187 6.62 -13.55 -13.20
CA GLY A 187 7.32 -13.41 -11.94
C GLY A 187 6.41 -13.48 -10.71
N GLY A 188 6.93 -14.09 -9.66
CA GLY A 188 6.26 -14.22 -8.36
C GLY A 188 6.73 -13.21 -7.33
N ALA A 189 6.35 -13.41 -6.08
CA ALA A 189 6.72 -12.56 -4.95
C ALA A 189 8.24 -12.45 -4.68
N THR A 190 9.04 -13.36 -5.22
CA THR A 190 10.51 -13.40 -5.11
C THR A 190 11.21 -13.02 -6.42
N SER A 191 10.47 -12.58 -7.45
CA SER A 191 11.06 -12.15 -8.73
C SER A 191 11.90 -10.89 -8.55
N HIS A 192 12.80 -10.62 -9.49
CA HIS A 192 13.62 -9.42 -9.50
C HIS A 192 12.76 -8.14 -9.41
N ALA A 193 11.68 -8.07 -10.21
CA ALA A 193 10.72 -6.95 -10.15
C ALA A 193 10.16 -6.73 -8.75
N ALA A 194 9.71 -7.80 -8.09
CA ALA A 194 9.10 -7.74 -6.77
C ALA A 194 10.11 -7.33 -5.67
N VAL A 195 11.33 -7.85 -5.73
CA VAL A 195 12.39 -7.53 -4.74
C VAL A 195 12.81 -6.07 -4.87
N VAL A 196 13.11 -5.60 -6.09
CA VAL A 196 13.53 -4.22 -6.36
C VAL A 196 12.41 -3.24 -6.03
N ALA A 197 11.16 -3.55 -6.43
CA ALA A 197 10.00 -2.71 -6.11
C ALA A 197 9.85 -2.48 -4.60
N ARG A 198 9.94 -3.53 -3.79
CA ARG A 198 9.90 -3.41 -2.32
C ARG A 198 11.08 -2.62 -1.76
N GLN A 199 12.27 -2.79 -2.31
CA GLN A 199 13.45 -2.06 -1.87
C GLN A 199 13.30 -0.54 -2.05
N PHE A 200 12.65 -0.11 -3.12
CA PHE A 200 12.43 1.31 -3.41
C PHE A 200 11.04 1.82 -2.97
N GLY A 201 10.18 0.97 -2.41
CA GLY A 201 8.82 1.33 -2.02
C GLY A 201 7.92 1.69 -3.21
N THR A 202 8.24 1.18 -4.40
CA THR A 202 7.48 1.42 -5.62
C THR A 202 6.33 0.40 -5.71
N PRO A 203 5.06 0.82 -5.86
CA PRO A 203 3.95 -0.10 -6.06
C PRO A 203 4.19 -1.04 -7.25
N ALA A 204 3.92 -2.34 -7.06
CA ALA A 204 4.19 -3.31 -8.11
C ALA A 204 3.15 -4.45 -8.17
N VAL A 205 2.76 -4.78 -9.37
CA VAL A 205 1.96 -5.96 -9.73
C VAL A 205 2.80 -6.86 -10.63
N CYS A 206 3.04 -8.08 -10.19
CA CYS A 206 3.85 -9.05 -10.92
C CYS A 206 3.04 -10.30 -11.30
N GLY A 207 3.48 -11.01 -12.35
CA GLY A 207 2.82 -12.25 -12.77
C GLY A 207 1.38 -12.03 -13.24
N ALA A 208 1.12 -10.94 -13.93
CA ALA A 208 -0.16 -10.67 -14.60
C ALA A 208 -0.21 -11.46 -15.94
N GLU A 209 -0.32 -12.78 -15.85
CA GLU A 209 -0.24 -13.72 -16.98
C GLU A 209 -1.30 -13.48 -18.05
N GLU A 210 -2.40 -12.79 -17.69
CA GLU A 210 -3.47 -12.39 -18.60
C GLU A 210 -2.99 -11.37 -19.65
N LEU A 211 -1.86 -10.67 -19.40
CA LEU A 211 -1.31 -9.65 -20.27
C LEU A 211 -0.33 -10.23 -21.29
N ALA A 212 -0.66 -10.11 -22.56
CA ALA A 212 0.27 -10.36 -23.67
C ALA A 212 1.08 -9.08 -23.94
N ILE A 213 2.30 -9.00 -23.39
CA ILE A 213 3.17 -7.83 -23.52
C ILE A 213 4.09 -8.01 -24.73
N ASP A 214 4.00 -7.07 -25.69
CA ASP A 214 4.87 -6.96 -26.85
C ASP A 214 5.73 -5.68 -26.74
N VAL A 215 6.98 -5.88 -26.35
CA VAL A 215 7.94 -4.79 -26.11
C VAL A 215 8.36 -4.11 -27.41
N ASP A 216 8.47 -4.87 -28.50
CA ASP A 216 8.93 -4.36 -29.78
C ASP A 216 7.89 -3.41 -30.41
N HIS A 217 6.61 -3.73 -30.26
CA HIS A 217 5.51 -2.87 -30.71
C HIS A 217 5.05 -1.87 -29.63
N ARG A 218 5.62 -1.94 -28.41
CA ARG A 218 5.29 -1.07 -27.29
C ARG A 218 3.81 -1.08 -26.93
N ILE A 219 3.25 -2.29 -26.81
CA ILE A 219 1.86 -2.52 -26.45
C ILE A 219 1.75 -3.67 -25.45
N PHE A 220 0.64 -3.73 -24.75
CA PHE A 220 0.14 -5.00 -24.22
C PHE A 220 -1.32 -5.20 -24.57
N GLN A 221 -1.72 -6.45 -24.64
CA GLN A 221 -3.08 -6.86 -24.96
C GLN A 221 -3.63 -7.75 -23.86
N VAL A 222 -4.94 -7.65 -23.62
CA VAL A 222 -5.67 -8.49 -22.66
C VAL A 222 -7.07 -8.78 -23.19
N HIS A 223 -7.54 -10.01 -22.99
CA HIS A 223 -8.91 -10.40 -23.29
C HIS A 223 -9.77 -10.21 -22.02
N ILE A 224 -10.83 -9.41 -22.14
CA ILE A 224 -11.83 -9.21 -21.08
C ILE A 224 -13.18 -9.57 -21.69
N ASP A 225 -13.79 -10.62 -21.14
CA ASP A 225 -14.92 -11.28 -21.78
C ASP A 225 -14.57 -11.64 -23.22
N ASP A 226 -15.34 -11.23 -24.20
CA ASP A 226 -15.07 -11.50 -25.63
C ASP A 226 -14.38 -10.32 -26.35
N LYS A 227 -13.81 -9.35 -25.59
CA LYS A 227 -13.18 -8.16 -26.18
C LYS A 227 -11.68 -8.17 -25.96
N LEU A 228 -10.94 -7.95 -27.05
CA LEU A 228 -9.51 -7.65 -26.98
C LEU A 228 -9.31 -6.17 -26.65
N ILE A 229 -8.66 -5.88 -25.55
CA ILE A 229 -8.25 -4.52 -25.19
C ILE A 229 -6.76 -4.41 -25.43
N GLU A 230 -6.33 -3.37 -26.13
CA GLU A 230 -4.94 -3.04 -26.42
C GLU A 230 -4.59 -1.74 -25.68
N VAL A 231 -3.45 -1.73 -25.01
CA VAL A 231 -2.90 -0.55 -24.34
C VAL A 231 -1.53 -0.27 -24.95
N ARG A 232 -1.36 0.97 -25.43
CA ARG A 232 -0.15 1.46 -26.11
C ARG A 232 0.72 2.30 -25.18
N GLU A 233 1.98 2.45 -25.55
CA GLU A 233 2.88 3.36 -24.85
C GLU A 233 2.27 4.78 -24.77
N GLY A 234 2.36 5.38 -23.58
CA GLY A 234 1.78 6.68 -23.28
C GLY A 234 0.32 6.66 -22.84
N GLU A 235 -0.39 5.54 -22.96
CA GLU A 235 -1.74 5.42 -22.42
C GLU A 235 -1.72 5.22 -20.90
N TRP A 236 -2.72 5.81 -20.24
CA TRP A 236 -2.80 5.78 -18.79
C TRP A 236 -3.33 4.45 -18.27
N ILE A 237 -2.65 3.94 -17.27
CA ILE A 237 -3.09 2.78 -16.49
C ILE A 237 -2.97 3.08 -14.99
N SER A 238 -3.72 2.34 -14.20
CA SER A 238 -3.67 2.37 -12.75
C SER A 238 -3.43 0.96 -12.23
N LEU A 239 -2.51 0.78 -11.28
CA LEU A 239 -2.23 -0.50 -10.64
C LEU A 239 -2.38 -0.42 -9.14
N ASP A 240 -2.94 -1.45 -8.55
CA ASP A 240 -3.08 -1.65 -7.11
C ASP A 240 -2.12 -2.76 -6.66
N GLY A 241 -0.94 -2.36 -6.19
CA GLY A 241 0.07 -3.28 -5.68
C GLY A 241 -0.33 -3.99 -4.39
N GLY A 242 -1.36 -3.50 -3.68
CA GLY A 242 -1.92 -4.16 -2.49
C GLY A 242 -2.86 -5.32 -2.82
N THR A 243 -3.56 -5.27 -3.94
CA THR A 243 -4.52 -6.30 -4.36
C THR A 243 -4.11 -7.07 -5.62
N GLY A 244 -3.13 -6.59 -6.38
CA GLY A 244 -2.70 -7.20 -7.64
C GLY A 244 -3.65 -6.90 -8.81
N GLU A 245 -4.42 -5.82 -8.74
CA GLU A 245 -5.37 -5.41 -9.76
C GLU A 245 -4.78 -4.34 -10.69
N VAL A 246 -5.16 -4.36 -11.96
CA VAL A 246 -4.76 -3.35 -12.95
C VAL A 246 -6.00 -2.83 -13.67
N PHE A 247 -6.04 -1.51 -13.89
CA PHE A 247 -7.16 -0.81 -14.50
C PHE A 247 -6.71 0.07 -15.66
N LEU A 248 -7.55 0.21 -16.67
CA LEU A 248 -7.36 1.15 -17.78
C LEU A 248 -7.64 2.58 -17.33
N GLY A 249 -6.78 3.50 -17.73
CA GLY A 249 -6.92 4.94 -17.46
C GLY A 249 -6.52 5.35 -16.05
N GLN A 250 -6.78 6.59 -15.72
CA GLN A 250 -6.46 7.19 -14.42
C GLN A 250 -7.58 6.93 -13.41
N LEU A 251 -7.24 6.31 -12.29
CA LEU A 251 -8.11 6.24 -11.12
C LEU A 251 -7.62 7.24 -10.07
N PRO A 252 -8.51 7.99 -9.42
CA PRO A 252 -8.11 8.87 -8.32
C PRO A 252 -7.59 8.07 -7.14
N THR A 253 -6.41 8.47 -6.63
CA THR A 253 -5.79 7.89 -5.45
C THR A 253 -6.16 8.69 -4.20
N GLN A 254 -6.17 8.01 -3.06
CA GLN A 254 -6.26 8.62 -1.73
C GLN A 254 -4.88 8.50 -1.08
N ASP A 255 -4.29 9.64 -0.74
CA ASP A 255 -3.04 9.66 0.01
C ASP A 255 -3.26 9.15 1.44
N PRO A 256 -2.27 8.47 2.02
CA PRO A 256 -2.37 8.02 3.40
C PRO A 256 -2.41 9.25 4.33
N ASP A 257 -3.42 9.30 5.18
CA ASP A 257 -3.56 10.34 6.21
C ASP A 257 -3.26 9.76 7.59
N PHE A 258 -1.96 9.58 7.84
CA PHE A 258 -1.47 8.97 9.06
C PHE A 258 -1.99 9.65 10.34
N ASP A 259 -2.16 10.97 10.32
CA ASP A 259 -2.59 11.73 11.52
C ASP A 259 -4.05 11.45 11.88
N ASN A 260 -4.88 11.13 10.90
CA ASN A 260 -6.29 10.79 11.08
C ASN A 260 -6.57 9.28 11.18
N GLU A 261 -5.55 8.43 11.08
CA GLU A 261 -5.67 6.97 11.31
C GLU A 261 -5.67 6.65 12.82
N VAL A 262 -6.78 6.96 13.49
CA VAL A 262 -6.90 6.87 14.96
C VAL A 262 -6.59 5.48 15.50
N GLU A 263 -7.15 4.45 14.88
CA GLU A 263 -6.96 3.05 15.31
C GLU A 263 -5.51 2.59 15.06
N LEU A 264 -4.90 2.96 13.92
CA LEU A 264 -3.49 2.66 13.63
C LEU A 264 -2.58 3.33 14.67
N ASN A 265 -2.78 4.61 14.93
CA ASN A 265 -2.01 5.35 15.92
C ASN A 265 -2.16 4.77 17.33
N THR A 266 -3.36 4.30 17.68
CA THR A 266 -3.62 3.62 18.95
C THR A 266 -2.85 2.30 19.03
N LEU A 267 -2.89 1.49 17.98
CA LEU A 267 -2.17 0.21 17.92
C LEU A 267 -0.65 0.41 18.01
N LEU A 268 -0.11 1.38 17.26
CA LEU A 268 1.32 1.71 17.27
C LEU A 268 1.78 2.20 18.65
N LYS A 269 0.97 3.02 19.33
CA LYS A 269 1.24 3.43 20.72
C LYS A 269 1.29 2.24 21.68
N TRP A 270 0.41 1.25 21.53
CA TRP A 270 0.48 0.03 22.33
C TRP A 270 1.72 -0.82 21.97
N ALA A 271 2.13 -0.83 20.70
CA ALA A 271 3.36 -1.48 20.28
C ALA A 271 4.59 -0.84 20.95
N ASP A 272 4.61 0.49 21.05
CA ASP A 272 5.67 1.23 21.75
C ASP A 272 5.73 0.91 23.25
N GLU A 273 4.58 0.63 23.90
CA GLU A 273 4.53 0.21 25.32
C GLU A 273 5.19 -1.16 25.56
N VAL A 274 5.27 -2.04 24.56
CA VAL A 274 5.75 -3.43 24.71
C VAL A 274 7.08 -3.73 24.02
N ARG A 275 7.49 -2.92 23.03
CA ARG A 275 8.78 -3.11 22.36
C ARG A 275 9.95 -2.84 23.31
N LYS A 276 11.10 -3.49 23.01
CA LYS A 276 12.34 -3.33 23.79
C LYS A 276 13.40 -2.53 23.05
N LEU A 277 13.35 -2.53 21.71
CA LEU A 277 14.31 -1.84 20.87
C LEU A 277 13.73 -0.51 20.40
N GLY A 278 14.60 0.51 20.36
CA GLY A 278 14.31 1.78 19.70
C GLY A 278 14.28 1.60 18.18
N VAL A 279 13.44 2.40 17.50
CA VAL A 279 13.35 2.41 16.04
C VAL A 279 14.01 3.67 15.52
N TRP A 280 15.05 3.50 14.71
CA TRP A 280 15.79 4.60 14.10
C TRP A 280 15.66 4.53 12.58
N ALA A 281 15.41 5.66 11.95
CA ALA A 281 15.21 5.75 10.51
C ALA A 281 16.49 6.16 9.78
N ASN A 282 16.53 5.96 8.47
CA ASN A 282 17.49 6.62 7.60
C ASN A 282 16.86 7.92 7.09
N ALA A 283 17.61 9.03 7.17
CA ALA A 283 17.18 10.31 6.63
C ALA A 283 18.41 11.15 6.24
N ASP A 284 18.46 11.59 5.00
CA ASP A 284 19.58 12.33 4.44
C ASP A 284 19.24 13.83 4.28
N TYR A 285 17.96 14.20 4.36
CA TYR A 285 17.46 15.56 4.23
C TYR A 285 16.51 15.93 5.39
N PRO A 286 16.37 17.25 5.70
CA PRO A 286 15.46 17.72 6.76
C PRO A 286 14.01 17.24 6.59
N LYS A 287 13.49 17.20 5.36
CA LYS A 287 12.13 16.70 5.06
C LYS A 287 11.93 15.23 5.43
N ASP A 288 12.97 14.42 5.25
CA ASP A 288 12.93 12.99 5.57
C ASP A 288 13.00 12.78 7.09
N ALA A 289 13.79 13.59 7.80
CA ALA A 289 13.85 13.59 9.25
C ALA A 289 12.50 13.99 9.89
N VAL A 290 11.82 15.02 9.35
CA VAL A 290 10.46 15.39 9.77
C VAL A 290 9.49 14.24 9.60
N ARG A 291 9.53 13.56 8.43
CA ARG A 291 8.68 12.40 8.15
C ARG A 291 8.99 11.23 9.08
N ALA A 292 10.27 10.93 9.31
CA ALA A 292 10.70 9.87 10.22
C ALA A 292 10.18 10.11 11.65
N ARG A 293 10.30 11.35 12.16
CA ARG A 293 9.74 11.74 13.46
C ARG A 293 8.22 11.57 13.52
N ARG A 294 7.52 12.01 12.49
CA ARG A 294 6.06 11.86 12.39
C ARG A 294 5.62 10.40 12.48
N TYR A 295 6.43 9.48 11.96
CA TYR A 295 6.18 8.03 12.02
C TYR A 295 6.75 7.36 13.30
N GLY A 296 7.25 8.14 14.25
CA GLY A 296 7.67 7.65 15.56
C GLY A 296 9.13 7.21 15.65
N ALA A 297 9.99 7.62 14.71
CA ALA A 297 11.43 7.35 14.83
C ALA A 297 12.04 8.08 16.03
N GLU A 298 12.85 7.37 16.82
CA GLU A 298 13.54 7.85 18.01
C GLU A 298 14.95 8.36 17.72
N GLY A 299 15.39 8.25 16.49
CA GLY A 299 16.69 8.72 16.02
C GLY A 299 16.86 8.53 14.52
N ILE A 300 17.89 9.16 13.97
CA ILE A 300 18.41 8.87 12.65
C ILE A 300 19.60 7.97 12.78
N GLY A 301 19.48 6.71 12.32
CA GLY A 301 20.53 5.69 12.40
C GLY A 301 21.55 5.80 11.29
N LEU A 302 21.22 6.46 10.19
CA LEU A 302 22.15 6.77 9.12
C LEU A 302 21.71 8.03 8.39
N CYS A 303 22.58 9.04 8.40
CA CYS A 303 22.51 10.21 7.53
C CYS A 303 23.68 10.15 6.55
N ARG A 304 23.40 9.86 5.28
CA ARG A 304 24.42 9.82 4.22
C ARG A 304 24.78 11.22 3.80
N THR A 305 25.83 11.75 4.36
CA THR A 305 26.27 13.13 4.10
C THR A 305 26.68 13.38 2.65
N GLU A 306 27.10 12.33 1.93
CA GLU A 306 27.41 12.39 0.51
C GLU A 306 26.17 12.71 -0.33
N HIS A 307 24.96 12.35 0.07
CA HIS A 307 23.73 12.68 -0.65
C HIS A 307 23.42 14.18 -0.62
N MET A 308 23.88 14.88 0.41
CA MET A 308 23.75 16.34 0.50
C MET A 308 24.50 17.08 -0.63
N PHE A 309 25.42 16.38 -1.31
CA PHE A 309 26.25 16.97 -2.37
C PHE A 309 25.73 16.70 -3.77
N PHE A 310 24.67 15.88 -3.94
CA PHE A 310 24.17 15.50 -5.28
C PHE A 310 23.20 16.49 -5.89
N GLU A 311 22.82 17.55 -5.17
CA GLU A 311 21.98 18.60 -5.76
C GLU A 311 22.74 19.33 -6.88
N GLU A 312 22.00 19.66 -7.94
CA GLU A 312 22.57 20.20 -9.18
C GLU A 312 23.43 21.44 -8.96
N GLU A 313 23.06 22.30 -8.02
CA GLU A 313 23.81 23.53 -7.68
C GLU A 313 25.11 23.25 -6.89
N ARG A 314 25.18 22.14 -6.18
CA ARG A 314 26.29 21.77 -5.29
C ARG A 314 27.34 20.91 -5.99
N LEU A 315 26.91 20.08 -6.92
CA LEU A 315 27.76 19.11 -7.60
C LEU A 315 29.03 19.75 -8.26
N PRO A 316 28.99 20.92 -8.94
CA PRO A 316 30.17 21.55 -9.49
C PRO A 316 31.21 21.92 -8.43
N ILE A 317 30.77 22.36 -7.24
CA ILE A 317 31.67 22.74 -6.13
C ILE A 317 32.36 21.49 -5.55
N VAL A 318 31.62 20.39 -5.45
CA VAL A 318 32.16 19.10 -4.99
C VAL A 318 33.17 18.54 -5.98
N GLN A 319 32.89 18.63 -7.28
CA GLN A 319 33.82 18.25 -8.33
C GLN A 319 35.10 19.07 -8.25
N GLU A 320 35.00 20.40 -8.08
CA GLU A 320 36.14 21.27 -7.88
C GLU A 320 36.99 20.90 -6.66
N MET A 321 36.31 20.56 -5.54
CA MET A 321 36.98 20.12 -4.33
C MET A 321 37.76 18.81 -4.55
N ILE A 322 37.15 17.83 -5.24
CA ILE A 322 37.78 16.54 -5.52
C ILE A 322 38.96 16.67 -6.47
N MET A 323 38.76 17.44 -7.52
CA MET A 323 39.76 17.64 -8.57
C MET A 323 40.85 18.69 -8.21
N ALA A 324 40.76 19.29 -7.02
CA ALA A 324 41.72 20.32 -6.59
C ALA A 324 43.15 19.73 -6.42
N THR A 325 44.08 20.25 -7.19
CA THR A 325 45.50 19.86 -7.15
C THR A 325 46.31 20.61 -6.09
N SER A 326 45.74 21.67 -5.47
CA SER A 326 46.39 22.45 -4.42
C SER A 326 45.49 22.57 -3.19
N LYS A 327 46.11 22.69 -2.00
CA LYS A 327 45.40 22.88 -0.73
C LYS A 327 44.52 24.15 -0.75
N ALA A 328 45.02 25.23 -1.34
CA ALA A 328 44.30 26.51 -1.42
C ALA A 328 42.99 26.39 -2.22
N ARG A 329 43.02 25.74 -3.41
CA ARG A 329 41.80 25.50 -4.21
C ARG A 329 40.81 24.61 -3.49
N ARG A 330 41.31 23.56 -2.84
CA ARG A 330 40.43 22.67 -2.06
C ARG A 330 39.73 23.39 -0.89
N LEU A 331 40.49 24.22 -0.15
CA LEU A 331 39.93 25.02 0.94
C LEU A 331 38.86 26.00 0.45
N SER A 332 39.11 26.70 -0.68
CA SER A 332 38.11 27.58 -1.25
C SER A 332 36.80 26.89 -1.65
N ALA A 333 36.87 25.67 -2.19
CA ALA A 333 35.69 24.87 -2.47
C ALA A 333 34.97 24.43 -1.17
N LEU A 334 35.72 24.00 -0.14
CA LEU A 334 35.17 23.62 1.16
C LEU A 334 34.48 24.80 1.89
N GLU A 335 35.05 26.02 1.79
CA GLU A 335 34.44 27.23 2.37
C GLU A 335 33.08 27.54 1.74
N ARG A 336 32.83 27.19 0.49
CA ARG A 336 31.54 27.31 -0.18
C ARG A 336 30.54 26.20 0.18
N LEU A 337 31.06 24.98 0.42
CA LEU A 337 30.21 23.84 0.83
C LEU A 337 29.76 23.90 2.29
N LEU A 338 30.60 24.46 3.18
CA LEU A 338 30.38 24.47 4.62
C LEU A 338 29.05 25.13 5.03
N PRO A 339 28.65 26.31 4.52
CA PRO A 339 27.37 26.90 4.91
C PRO A 339 26.17 26.07 4.48
N VAL A 340 26.25 25.41 3.34
CA VAL A 340 25.18 24.59 2.78
C VAL A 340 25.01 23.34 3.63
N GLN A 341 26.10 22.61 3.89
CA GLN A 341 26.07 21.42 4.74
C GLN A 341 25.63 21.73 6.16
N ARG A 342 26.08 22.88 6.71
CA ARG A 342 25.61 23.34 8.02
C ARG A 342 24.09 23.56 8.03
N GLY A 343 23.52 24.17 7.00
CA GLY A 343 22.09 24.39 6.89
C GLY A 343 21.28 23.08 6.84
N ASP A 344 21.80 22.07 6.11
CA ASP A 344 21.19 20.75 6.07
C ASP A 344 21.18 20.06 7.44
N PHE A 345 22.32 20.05 8.15
CA PHE A 345 22.40 19.49 9.49
C PHE A 345 21.56 20.26 10.50
N GLU A 346 21.56 21.59 10.48
CA GLU A 346 20.70 22.39 11.34
C GLU A 346 19.21 22.05 11.11
N GLY A 347 18.83 21.84 9.86
CA GLY A 347 17.48 21.40 9.50
C GLY A 347 17.14 20.01 10.04
N ILE A 348 18.05 19.05 9.91
CA ILE A 348 17.88 17.67 10.44
C ILE A 348 17.84 17.71 11.97
N PHE A 349 18.75 18.39 12.66
CA PHE A 349 18.78 18.47 14.13
C PHE A 349 17.54 19.15 14.68
N ARG A 350 17.06 20.20 14.00
CA ARG A 350 15.81 20.88 14.38
C ARG A 350 14.61 19.93 14.22
N ALA A 351 14.57 19.16 13.13
CA ALA A 351 13.52 18.17 12.91
C ALA A 351 13.54 17.07 13.98
N MET A 352 14.72 16.63 14.39
CA MET A 352 14.89 15.55 15.37
C MET A 352 14.71 15.99 16.82
N ASP A 353 14.77 17.32 17.11
CA ASP A 353 14.41 17.91 18.39
C ASP A 353 15.01 17.18 19.61
N GLY A 354 16.33 17.06 19.64
CA GLY A 354 17.09 16.40 20.70
C GLY A 354 17.26 14.88 20.56
N ASN A 355 16.62 14.23 19.58
CA ASN A 355 16.88 12.83 19.29
C ASN A 355 18.20 12.65 18.52
N PRO A 356 18.87 11.49 18.69
CA PRO A 356 20.17 11.23 18.08
C PRO A 356 20.13 11.22 16.54
N VAL A 357 21.21 11.68 15.94
CA VAL A 357 21.46 11.62 14.47
C VAL A 357 22.86 11.08 14.26
N ILE A 358 23.00 9.99 13.50
CA ILE A 358 24.27 9.33 13.15
C ILE A 358 24.50 9.42 11.65
#